data_5aa92cdcea3f66ce9623fd8b87a84a39
#
_entry.id   5aa92cdcea3f66ce9623fd8b87a84a39
#
_cell.length_a   1.000
_cell.length_b   1.000
_cell.length_c   1.000
_cell.angle_alpha   90.00
_cell.angle_beta   90.00
_cell.angle_gamma   90.00
#
_symmetry.space_group_name_H-M   'P 1'
#
loop_
_entity.id
_entity.type
_entity.pdbx_description
1 polymer ?
#
loop_
_entity_poly.entity_id
_entity_poly.type
_entity_poly.pdbx_seq_one_letter_code
_entity_poly.pdbx_strand_id
1 'polypeptide(L)'
;MDADETWTFSQRFDFIHTRLMNGFSLKSWDFFFEQAWKTLEPGGWVENQEFDLQFGSDDGTMPADGAVQRWIDLWQEGISNFGLTGRCYPDVIKQKMEAAGFINCTVKAFKIPVGPWPKDKRLRQAGLLFLIGLLEGLSGLSVRTFTLGLGWSVEQMEVLLMEVRREWKRKAIHSYCPL
;
A
#
# COMPACT_ATOMS: atom_id res chain seq x y z
N MET A 1 9.23 11.29 -14.28
CA MET A 1 8.70 12.47 -13.54
C MET A 1 8.57 12.03 -12.11
N ASP A 2 9.07 12.80 -11.19
CA ASP A 2 8.88 12.57 -9.75
C ASP A 2 7.54 13.19 -9.35
N ALA A 3 6.71 12.45 -8.63
CA ALA A 3 5.38 12.92 -8.21
C ALA A 3 5.46 13.99 -7.10
N ASP A 4 6.60 14.11 -6.43
CA ASP A 4 6.90 15.11 -5.42
C ASP A 4 7.55 16.39 -6.00
N GLU A 5 7.70 16.48 -7.33
CA GLU A 5 8.20 17.68 -8.02
C GLU A 5 7.07 18.38 -8.78
N THR A 6 7.26 19.67 -9.08
CA THR A 6 6.28 20.44 -9.86
C THR A 6 6.07 19.83 -11.24
N TRP A 7 4.82 19.60 -11.60
CA TRP A 7 4.45 19.02 -12.88
C TRP A 7 4.55 20.06 -14.01
N THR A 8 5.24 19.70 -15.07
CA THR A 8 5.53 20.59 -16.22
C THR A 8 4.84 20.12 -17.49
N PHE A 9 3.64 19.53 -17.36
CA PHE A 9 2.86 19.11 -18.53
C PHE A 9 2.42 20.32 -19.35
N SER A 10 2.51 20.20 -20.69
CA SER A 10 2.10 21.24 -21.65
C SER A 10 0.59 21.22 -21.94
N GLN A 11 -0.12 20.18 -21.48
CA GLN A 11 -1.56 20.01 -21.66
C GLN A 11 -2.20 19.52 -20.38
N ARG A 12 -3.51 19.74 -20.27
CA ARG A 12 -4.33 19.22 -19.19
C ARG A 12 -4.85 17.82 -19.52
N PHE A 13 -5.33 17.13 -18.49
CA PHE A 13 -5.86 15.77 -18.61
C PHE A 13 -7.32 15.70 -18.17
N ASP A 14 -8.10 14.82 -18.80
CA ASP A 14 -9.47 14.52 -18.37
C ASP A 14 -9.49 13.57 -17.17
N PHE A 15 -8.41 12.78 -16.99
CA PHE A 15 -8.31 11.76 -15.95
C PHE A 15 -6.88 11.59 -15.48
N ILE A 16 -6.70 11.56 -14.15
CA ILE A 16 -5.43 11.23 -13.50
C ILE A 16 -5.67 10.02 -12.60
N HIS A 17 -4.85 8.99 -12.78
CA HIS A 17 -4.92 7.77 -11.99
C HIS A 17 -3.59 7.52 -11.28
N THR A 18 -3.68 7.16 -9.99
CA THR A 18 -2.55 6.69 -9.20
C THR A 18 -2.83 5.35 -8.57
N ARG A 19 -1.78 4.56 -8.47
CA ARG A 19 -1.87 3.26 -7.81
C ARG A 19 -0.57 2.92 -7.10
N LEU A 20 -0.67 2.52 -5.83
CA LEU A 20 0.47 2.07 -5.01
C LEU A 20 1.61 3.10 -4.93
N MET A 21 1.26 4.36 -4.75
CA MET A 21 2.23 5.44 -4.56
C MET A 21 2.64 5.57 -3.09
N ASN A 22 1.73 5.23 -2.20
CA ASN A 22 1.92 5.35 -0.75
C ASN A 22 3.00 4.38 -0.24
N GLY A 23 3.94 4.89 0.53
CA GLY A 23 5.06 4.09 1.07
C GLY A 23 6.19 3.79 0.09
N PHE A 24 6.04 4.14 -1.20
CA PHE A 24 7.04 3.83 -2.23
C PHE A 24 7.66 5.07 -2.86
N SER A 25 6.86 6.02 -3.31
CA SER A 25 7.36 7.14 -4.12
C SER A 25 6.79 8.49 -3.75
N LEU A 26 5.67 8.57 -3.02
CA LEU A 26 5.02 9.83 -2.71
C LEU A 26 5.20 10.21 -1.24
N LYS A 27 5.73 11.41 -1.00
CA LYS A 27 5.92 11.98 0.34
C LYS A 27 4.76 12.88 0.76
N SER A 28 4.12 13.55 -0.18
CA SER A 28 3.07 14.53 0.11
C SER A 28 1.85 14.36 -0.79
N TRP A 29 0.77 13.84 -0.21
CA TRP A 29 -0.54 13.79 -0.88
C TRP A 29 -1.14 15.18 -1.09
N ASP A 30 -0.87 16.14 -0.21
CA ASP A 30 -1.35 17.52 -0.37
C ASP A 30 -0.76 18.13 -1.63
N PHE A 31 0.56 18.03 -1.79
CA PHE A 31 1.25 18.50 -3.00
C PHE A 31 0.75 17.78 -4.25
N PHE A 32 0.62 16.45 -4.21
CA PHE A 32 0.14 15.66 -5.33
C PHE A 32 -1.27 16.12 -5.78
N PHE A 33 -2.23 16.25 -4.86
CA PHE A 33 -3.58 16.66 -5.22
C PHE A 33 -3.66 18.11 -5.68
N GLU A 34 -2.81 19.00 -5.17
CA GLU A 34 -2.68 20.35 -5.69
C GLU A 34 -2.19 20.36 -7.16
N GLN A 35 -1.16 19.55 -7.48
CA GLN A 35 -0.68 19.42 -8.85
C GLN A 35 -1.73 18.77 -9.76
N ALA A 36 -2.41 17.74 -9.30
CA ALA A 36 -3.49 17.09 -10.04
C ALA A 36 -4.63 18.05 -10.33
N TRP A 37 -5.05 18.84 -9.34
CA TRP A 37 -6.07 19.87 -9.53
C TRP A 37 -5.71 20.91 -10.62
N LYS A 38 -4.48 21.40 -10.61
CA LYS A 38 -3.97 22.37 -11.58
C LYS A 38 -3.86 21.81 -13.00
N THR A 39 -3.68 20.48 -13.10
CA THR A 39 -3.37 19.81 -14.37
C THR A 39 -4.59 19.13 -15.01
N LEU A 40 -5.70 19.01 -14.28
CA LEU A 40 -6.96 18.48 -14.81
C LEU A 40 -7.74 19.56 -15.56
N GLU A 41 -8.45 19.12 -16.61
CA GLU A 41 -9.50 19.94 -17.25
C GLU A 41 -10.68 20.15 -16.28
N PRO A 42 -11.44 21.24 -16.43
CA PRO A 42 -12.69 21.43 -15.70
C PRO A 42 -13.64 20.25 -15.94
N GLY A 43 -14.08 19.60 -14.86
CA GLY A 43 -14.89 18.37 -14.92
C GLY A 43 -14.08 17.07 -15.04
N GLY A 44 -12.76 17.14 -15.08
CA GLY A 44 -11.87 15.97 -15.05
C GLY A 44 -11.92 15.23 -13.71
N TRP A 45 -11.41 14.01 -13.70
CA TRP A 45 -11.45 13.09 -12.57
C TRP A 45 -10.04 12.71 -12.08
N VAL A 46 -9.92 12.52 -10.77
CA VAL A 46 -8.77 11.85 -10.17
C VAL A 46 -9.22 10.57 -9.48
N GLU A 47 -8.48 9.49 -9.68
CA GLU A 47 -8.66 8.23 -8.96
C GLU A 47 -7.35 7.86 -8.25
N ASN A 48 -7.46 7.51 -6.98
CA ASN A 48 -6.36 7.05 -6.16
C ASN A 48 -6.67 5.65 -5.64
N GLN A 49 -5.79 4.68 -5.90
CA GLN A 49 -5.91 3.29 -5.45
C GLN A 49 -4.70 2.92 -4.60
N GLU A 50 -4.89 2.79 -3.30
CA GLU A 50 -3.79 2.54 -2.36
C GLU A 50 -4.06 1.35 -1.46
N PHE A 51 -3.02 0.57 -1.16
CA PHE A 51 -3.08 -0.34 -0.03
C PHE A 51 -2.83 0.39 1.29
N ASP A 52 -3.62 0.07 2.29
CA ASP A 52 -3.18 0.26 3.68
C ASP A 52 -2.34 -0.97 4.05
N LEU A 53 -1.02 -0.80 4.13
CA LEU A 53 -0.11 -1.89 4.47
C LEU A 53 -0.24 -2.26 5.96
N GLN A 54 -1.46 -2.59 6.35
CA GLN A 54 -1.87 -3.13 7.64
C GLN A 54 -2.74 -4.36 7.38
N PHE A 55 -2.13 -5.53 7.40
CA PHE A 55 -2.89 -6.76 7.21
C PHE A 55 -3.82 -7.01 8.41
N GLY A 56 -4.96 -7.62 8.14
CA GLY A 56 -5.95 -7.92 9.16
C GLY A 56 -6.59 -9.29 8.98
N SER A 57 -7.37 -9.71 9.97
CA SER A 57 -8.16 -10.93 9.97
C SER A 57 -9.45 -10.67 10.74
N ASP A 58 -10.61 -10.98 10.13
CA ASP A 58 -11.91 -10.75 10.79
C ASP A 58 -12.24 -11.86 11.81
N ASP A 59 -11.65 -13.03 11.67
CA ASP A 59 -11.88 -14.18 12.54
C ASP A 59 -10.75 -14.43 13.55
N GLY A 60 -9.79 -13.51 13.64
CA GLY A 60 -8.70 -13.57 14.60
C GLY A 60 -7.66 -14.66 14.29
N THR A 61 -7.67 -15.26 13.09
CA THR A 61 -6.71 -16.30 12.74
C THR A 61 -5.32 -15.79 12.44
N MET A 62 -5.14 -14.49 12.17
CA MET A 62 -3.83 -13.85 12.03
C MET A 62 -3.27 -13.52 13.42
N PRO A 63 -2.10 -14.06 13.80
CA PRO A 63 -1.49 -13.77 15.09
C PRO A 63 -1.09 -12.29 15.20
N ALA A 64 -1.45 -11.65 16.32
CA ALA A 64 -1.08 -10.25 16.58
C ALA A 64 0.43 -10.05 16.81
N ASP A 65 1.11 -11.08 17.25
CA ASP A 65 2.57 -11.14 17.48
C ASP A 65 3.31 -12.00 16.44
N GLY A 66 2.65 -12.26 15.31
CA GLY A 66 3.18 -13.08 14.23
C GLY A 66 4.33 -12.42 13.46
N ALA A 67 4.99 -13.22 12.63
CA ALA A 67 6.10 -12.76 11.81
C ALA A 67 5.64 -11.71 10.76
N VAL A 68 4.42 -11.85 10.25
CA VAL A 68 3.82 -10.90 9.32
C VAL A 68 3.62 -9.54 10.00
N GLN A 69 3.04 -9.52 11.20
CA GLN A 69 2.84 -8.26 11.94
C GLN A 69 4.17 -7.60 12.26
N ARG A 70 5.14 -8.36 12.76
CA ARG A 70 6.50 -7.86 13.04
C ARG A 70 7.18 -7.29 11.80
N TRP A 71 7.03 -7.94 10.65
CA TRP A 71 7.56 -7.44 9.37
C TRP A 71 6.91 -6.10 8.98
N ILE A 72 5.59 -5.98 9.12
CA ILE A 72 4.85 -4.74 8.83
C ILE A 72 5.34 -3.60 9.71
N ASP A 73 5.43 -3.83 11.02
CA ASP A 73 5.83 -2.81 12.00
C ASP A 73 7.24 -2.29 11.69
N LEU A 74 8.19 -3.20 11.47
CA LEU A 74 9.56 -2.86 11.08
C LEU A 74 9.62 -2.18 9.71
N TRP A 75 8.80 -2.62 8.75
CA TRP A 75 8.72 -1.99 7.44
C TRP A 75 8.23 -0.55 7.55
N GLN A 76 7.17 -0.30 8.36
CA GLN A 76 6.66 1.05 8.63
C GLN A 76 7.72 1.93 9.31
N GLU A 77 8.41 1.40 10.30
CA GLU A 77 9.52 2.10 10.96
C GLU A 77 10.61 2.47 9.95
N GLY A 78 11.05 1.51 9.14
CA GLY A 78 12.13 1.72 8.18
C GLY A 78 11.79 2.73 7.09
N ILE A 79 10.55 2.72 6.54
CA ILE A 79 10.17 3.72 5.53
C ILE A 79 9.98 5.12 6.14
N SER A 80 9.61 5.22 7.42
CA SER A 80 9.47 6.52 8.09
C SER A 80 10.80 7.30 8.09
N ASN A 81 11.94 6.61 8.11
CA ASN A 81 13.27 7.21 8.01
C ASN A 81 13.56 7.83 6.62
N PHE A 82 12.73 7.52 5.62
CA PHE A 82 12.77 8.18 4.30
C PHE A 82 11.69 9.26 4.14
N GLY A 83 10.94 9.57 5.22
CA GLY A 83 9.81 10.50 5.18
C GLY A 83 8.58 9.95 4.47
N LEU A 84 8.46 8.61 4.37
CA LEU A 84 7.35 7.90 3.76
C LEU A 84 6.43 7.29 4.82
N THR A 85 5.22 6.95 4.43
CA THR A 85 4.29 6.15 5.25
C THR A 85 3.61 5.10 4.40
N GLY A 86 3.48 3.89 4.91
CA GLY A 86 2.70 2.82 4.28
C GLY A 86 1.25 2.77 4.77
N ARG A 87 0.87 3.67 5.67
CA ARG A 87 -0.51 3.77 6.16
C ARG A 87 -1.33 4.66 5.23
N CYS A 88 -2.47 4.14 4.80
CA CYS A 88 -3.42 4.87 3.97
C CYS A 88 -4.77 4.94 4.70
N TYR A 89 -5.07 6.10 5.24
CA TYR A 89 -6.35 6.36 5.89
C TYR A 89 -7.33 7.00 4.89
N PRO A 90 -8.36 6.28 4.42
CA PRO A 90 -9.23 6.74 3.34
C PRO A 90 -9.86 8.10 3.61
N ASP A 91 -10.31 8.35 4.84
CA ASP A 91 -10.91 9.63 5.22
C ASP A 91 -9.91 10.79 5.18
N VAL A 92 -8.63 10.54 5.53
CA VAL A 92 -7.56 11.54 5.43
C VAL A 92 -7.26 11.85 3.96
N ILE A 93 -7.18 10.84 3.12
CA ILE A 93 -6.98 11.03 1.66
C ILE A 93 -8.14 11.83 1.07
N LYS A 94 -9.39 11.46 1.41
CA LYS A 94 -10.56 12.21 0.97
C LYS A 94 -10.51 13.67 1.39
N GLN A 95 -10.20 13.97 2.65
CA GLN A 95 -10.06 15.34 3.16
C GLN A 95 -8.99 16.13 2.38
N LYS A 96 -7.86 15.50 2.03
CA LYS A 96 -6.81 16.14 1.24
C LYS A 96 -7.26 16.44 -0.20
N MET A 97 -8.01 15.52 -0.81
CA MET A 97 -8.64 15.78 -2.12
C MET A 97 -9.61 16.96 -2.05
N GLU A 98 -10.51 16.99 -1.06
CA GLU A 98 -11.48 18.08 -0.86
C GLU A 98 -10.75 19.41 -0.59
N ALA A 99 -9.69 19.41 0.22
CA ALA A 99 -8.86 20.59 0.48
C ALA A 99 -8.17 21.14 -0.78
N ALA A 100 -7.80 20.27 -1.72
CA ALA A 100 -7.24 20.66 -3.02
C ALA A 100 -8.30 21.23 -4.00
N GLY A 101 -9.61 21.13 -3.67
CA GLY A 101 -10.71 21.65 -4.47
C GLY A 101 -11.58 20.60 -5.16
N PHE A 102 -11.25 19.31 -5.05
CA PHE A 102 -12.09 18.24 -5.63
C PHE A 102 -13.44 18.16 -4.92
N ILE A 103 -14.49 17.91 -5.69
CA ILE A 103 -15.87 17.74 -5.21
C ILE A 103 -16.35 16.33 -5.48
N ASN A 104 -17.43 15.92 -4.80
CA ASN A 104 -18.01 14.57 -4.97
C ASN A 104 -17.00 13.43 -4.68
N CYS A 105 -16.06 13.65 -3.77
CA CYS A 105 -15.08 12.64 -3.39
C CYS A 105 -15.76 11.45 -2.72
N THR A 106 -15.59 10.26 -3.29
CA THR A 106 -16.13 9.01 -2.75
C THR A 106 -15.01 8.05 -2.40
N VAL A 107 -15.20 7.28 -1.33
CA VAL A 107 -14.28 6.23 -0.91
C VAL A 107 -14.94 4.87 -1.08
N LYS A 108 -14.17 3.91 -1.60
CA LYS A 108 -14.54 2.50 -1.64
C LYS A 108 -13.40 1.70 -1.04
N ALA A 109 -13.69 0.90 -0.02
CA ALA A 109 -12.72 0.03 0.61
C ALA A 109 -12.99 -1.44 0.26
N PHE A 110 -11.93 -2.16 -0.03
CA PHE A 110 -11.97 -3.58 -0.36
C PHE A 110 -11.02 -4.35 0.56
N LYS A 111 -11.37 -5.57 0.92
CA LYS A 111 -10.49 -6.51 1.62
C LYS A 111 -9.92 -7.48 0.60
N ILE A 112 -8.66 -7.30 0.23
CA ILE A 112 -7.98 -8.21 -0.70
C ILE A 112 -7.43 -9.40 0.09
N PRO A 113 -7.94 -10.62 -0.11
CA PRO A 113 -7.47 -11.78 0.65
C PRO A 113 -6.00 -12.06 0.39
N VAL A 114 -5.29 -12.53 1.40
CA VAL A 114 -3.94 -13.10 1.25
C VAL A 114 -4.08 -14.61 1.28
N GLY A 115 -4.05 -15.23 0.10
CA GLY A 115 -4.22 -16.67 -0.06
C GLY A 115 -5.61 -17.13 -0.48
N PRO A 116 -5.76 -18.40 -0.83
CA PRO A 116 -6.96 -18.96 -1.44
C PRO A 116 -8.02 -19.43 -0.42
N TRP A 117 -8.13 -18.78 0.73
CA TRP A 117 -9.05 -19.15 1.81
C TRP A 117 -10.53 -18.77 1.56
N PRO A 118 -10.90 -17.73 0.77
CA PRO A 118 -12.31 -17.40 0.56
C PRO A 118 -13.11 -18.50 -0.13
N LYS A 119 -14.38 -18.61 0.23
CA LYS A 119 -15.33 -19.53 -0.45
C LYS A 119 -15.68 -19.05 -1.85
N ASP A 120 -15.79 -17.75 -2.06
CA ASP A 120 -16.04 -17.16 -3.38
C ASP A 120 -14.87 -17.45 -4.32
N LYS A 121 -15.17 -17.92 -5.52
CA LYS A 121 -14.16 -18.37 -6.50
C LYS A 121 -13.28 -17.22 -7.00
N ARG A 122 -13.85 -16.02 -7.19
CA ARG A 122 -13.12 -14.84 -7.69
C ARG A 122 -12.17 -14.31 -6.61
N LEU A 123 -12.67 -14.18 -5.38
CA LEU A 123 -11.84 -13.76 -4.25
C LEU A 123 -10.75 -14.78 -3.93
N ARG A 124 -11.04 -16.08 -4.07
CA ARG A 124 -10.03 -17.14 -3.90
C ARG A 124 -8.91 -17.03 -4.93
N GLN A 125 -9.25 -16.80 -6.19
CA GLN A 125 -8.27 -16.62 -7.26
C GLN A 125 -7.47 -15.34 -7.06
N ALA A 126 -8.13 -14.23 -6.76
CA ALA A 126 -7.46 -12.96 -6.46
C ALA A 126 -6.50 -13.10 -5.27
N GLY A 127 -6.95 -13.74 -4.19
CA GLY A 127 -6.11 -13.98 -3.01
C GLY A 127 -4.91 -14.88 -3.27
N LEU A 128 -5.07 -15.90 -4.11
CA LEU A 128 -3.95 -16.75 -4.53
C LEU A 128 -2.90 -15.95 -5.31
N LEU A 129 -3.34 -15.15 -6.29
CA LEU A 129 -2.44 -14.32 -7.10
C LEU A 129 -1.75 -13.26 -6.23
N PHE A 130 -2.48 -12.65 -5.30
CA PHE A 130 -1.91 -11.66 -4.38
C PHE A 130 -0.86 -12.30 -3.45
N LEU A 131 -1.14 -13.49 -2.90
CA LEU A 131 -0.16 -14.24 -2.10
C LEU A 131 1.10 -14.58 -2.90
N ILE A 132 0.95 -15.04 -4.14
CA ILE A 132 2.12 -15.32 -5.02
C ILE A 132 2.94 -14.05 -5.20
N GLY A 133 2.30 -12.93 -5.55
CA GLY A 133 2.98 -11.64 -5.71
C GLY A 133 3.71 -11.17 -4.45
N LEU A 134 3.08 -11.33 -3.27
CA LEU A 134 3.72 -11.02 -1.99
C LEU A 134 4.94 -11.90 -1.72
N LEU A 135 4.83 -13.22 -1.95
CA LEU A 135 5.94 -14.16 -1.70
C LEU A 135 7.13 -13.92 -2.63
N GLU A 136 6.87 -13.64 -3.90
CA GLU A 136 7.91 -13.34 -4.90
C GLU A 136 8.54 -11.97 -4.67
N GLY A 137 7.72 -10.96 -4.34
CA GLY A 137 8.17 -9.57 -4.15
C GLY A 137 8.76 -9.28 -2.77
N LEU A 138 8.60 -10.17 -1.77
CA LEU A 138 8.85 -9.88 -0.36
C LEU A 138 10.27 -9.36 -0.08
N SER A 139 11.32 -9.98 -0.63
CA SER A 139 12.69 -9.52 -0.45
C SER A 139 12.91 -8.15 -1.11
N GLY A 140 12.35 -7.94 -2.32
CA GLY A 140 12.43 -6.66 -3.02
C GLY A 140 11.73 -5.52 -2.27
N LEU A 141 10.56 -5.79 -1.69
CA LEU A 141 9.81 -4.82 -0.86
C LEU A 141 10.56 -4.48 0.44
N SER A 142 11.40 -5.37 0.93
CA SER A 142 12.03 -5.26 2.25
C SER A 142 13.45 -4.71 2.20
N VAL A 143 14.24 -5.04 1.17
CA VAL A 143 15.69 -4.84 1.20
C VAL A 143 16.09 -3.39 1.50
N ARG A 144 15.54 -2.42 0.78
CA ARG A 144 15.88 -1.00 0.99
C ARG A 144 15.46 -0.54 2.38
N THR A 145 14.27 -0.90 2.80
CA THR A 145 13.67 -0.49 4.07
C THR A 145 14.45 -1.05 5.25
N PHE A 146 14.80 -2.32 5.21
CA PHE A 146 15.52 -2.96 6.31
C PHE A 146 17.00 -2.59 6.33
N THR A 147 17.67 -2.53 5.18
CA THR A 147 19.11 -2.27 5.16
C THR A 147 19.42 -0.78 5.32
N LEU A 148 18.83 0.09 4.52
CA LEU A 148 19.08 1.53 4.57
C LEU A 148 18.22 2.26 5.62
N GLY A 149 16.99 1.78 5.83
CA GLY A 149 16.07 2.38 6.79
C GLY A 149 16.36 1.97 8.24
N LEU A 150 16.64 0.70 8.50
CA LEU A 150 16.84 0.15 9.85
C LEU A 150 18.29 -0.26 10.16
N GLY A 151 19.19 -0.27 9.17
CA GLY A 151 20.58 -0.68 9.35
C GLY A 151 20.78 -2.20 9.54
N TRP A 152 19.79 -3.01 9.14
CA TRP A 152 19.90 -4.48 9.24
C TRP A 152 20.84 -5.04 8.16
N SER A 153 21.47 -6.18 8.45
CA SER A 153 22.11 -6.95 7.38
C SER A 153 21.06 -7.69 6.54
N VAL A 154 21.43 -8.03 5.31
CA VAL A 154 20.56 -8.82 4.41
C VAL A 154 20.19 -10.16 5.04
N GLU A 155 21.15 -10.80 5.73
CA GLU A 155 20.95 -12.09 6.39
C GLU A 155 19.92 -11.97 7.54
N GLN A 156 20.02 -10.93 8.36
CA GLN A 156 19.02 -10.66 9.43
C GLN A 156 17.63 -10.49 8.85
N MET A 157 17.51 -9.70 7.79
CA MET A 157 16.24 -9.51 7.07
C MET A 157 15.71 -10.85 6.53
N GLU A 158 16.52 -11.63 5.81
CA GLU A 158 16.06 -12.90 5.21
C GLU A 158 15.63 -13.93 6.24
N VAL A 159 16.21 -13.94 7.45
CA VAL A 159 15.72 -14.78 8.56
C VAL A 159 14.27 -14.41 8.92
N LEU A 160 13.96 -13.12 9.09
CA LEU A 160 12.58 -12.68 9.32
C LEU A 160 11.67 -13.03 8.14
N LEU A 161 12.12 -12.77 6.91
CA LEU A 161 11.32 -13.03 5.70
C LEU A 161 11.02 -14.53 5.51
N MET A 162 11.89 -15.42 5.98
CA MET A 162 11.61 -16.85 6.01
C MET A 162 10.42 -17.18 6.93
N GLU A 163 10.36 -16.55 8.10
CA GLU A 163 9.23 -16.70 9.03
C GLU A 163 7.92 -16.13 8.44
N VAL A 164 7.98 -14.96 7.81
CA VAL A 164 6.85 -14.33 7.11
C VAL A 164 6.31 -15.25 6.00
N ARG A 165 7.20 -15.79 5.16
CA ARG A 165 6.80 -16.73 4.09
C ARG A 165 6.14 -17.97 4.66
N ARG A 166 6.62 -18.49 5.79
CA ARG A 166 6.03 -19.64 6.48
C ARG A 166 4.64 -19.32 7.01
N GLU A 167 4.47 -18.15 7.61
CA GLU A 167 3.20 -17.72 8.17
C GLU A 167 2.13 -17.50 7.08
N TRP A 168 2.44 -16.78 6.01
CA TRP A 168 1.51 -16.57 4.89
C TRP A 168 1.10 -17.85 4.15
N LYS A 169 1.94 -18.90 4.16
CA LYS A 169 1.60 -20.21 3.59
C LYS A 169 0.68 -21.06 4.47
N ARG A 170 0.38 -20.62 5.71
CA ARG A 170 -0.52 -21.36 6.59
C ARG A 170 -1.97 -21.17 6.15
N LYS A 171 -2.59 -22.26 5.67
CA LYS A 171 -3.99 -22.25 5.18
C LYS A 171 -5.02 -21.85 6.23
N ALA A 172 -4.68 -21.98 7.51
CA ALA A 172 -5.56 -21.64 8.63
C ALA A 172 -5.59 -20.13 8.94
N ILE A 173 -4.75 -19.32 8.28
CA ILE A 173 -4.73 -17.87 8.46
C ILE A 173 -5.56 -17.23 7.36
N HIS A 174 -6.63 -16.53 7.73
CA HIS A 174 -7.54 -15.84 6.84
C HIS A 174 -7.27 -14.34 6.86
N SER A 175 -6.07 -13.97 6.44
CA SER A 175 -5.68 -12.56 6.41
C SER A 175 -6.10 -11.86 5.12
N TYR A 176 -6.21 -10.53 5.19
CA TYR A 176 -6.45 -9.65 4.05
C TYR A 176 -5.61 -8.37 4.16
N CYS A 177 -5.42 -7.70 3.01
CA CYS A 177 -4.87 -6.36 2.93
C CYS A 177 -5.99 -5.39 2.51
N PRO A 178 -6.22 -4.29 3.23
CA PRO A 178 -7.15 -3.25 2.80
C PRO A 178 -6.64 -2.51 1.56
N LEU A 179 -7.54 -2.27 0.59
CA LEU A 179 -7.35 -1.46 -0.61
C LEU A 179 -8.38 -0.35 -0.63
#